data_1c319f84dee9ef2cf2a015c042a4fb4c
#
_entry.id   1c319f84dee9ef2cf2a015c042a4fb4c
#
_cell.length_a   1.000
_cell.length_b   1.000
_cell.length_c   1.000
_cell.angle_alpha   90.00
_cell.angle_beta   90.00
_cell.angle_gamma   90.00
#
_symmetry.space_group_name_H-M   'P 1'
#
loop_
_entity.id
_entity.type
_entity.pdbx_description
1 polymer ?
#
loop_
_entity_poly.entity_id
_entity_poly.type
_entity_poly.pdbx_seq_one_letter_code
_entity_poly.pdbx_strand_id
1 'polypeptide(L)'
;GLIAIGMGATQKDSHVNSAESLKNIAIPVLDLFGDDDLPGVLETADRRKNSSAHNAYYSQQMIEGANHFFDGMDHDLITVVADWAKQF
;
A
#
# COMPACT_ATOMS: atom_id res chain seq x y z
N GLY A 1 -13.01 2.59 4.56
CA GLY A 1 -11.76 1.97 4.17
C GLY A 1 -10.59 2.93 4.16
N LEU A 2 -9.41 2.39 4.04
CA LEU A 2 -8.18 3.14 4.00
C LEU A 2 -7.46 2.85 2.67
N ILE A 3 -7.05 3.90 1.98
CA ILE A 3 -6.20 3.78 0.80
C ILE A 3 -4.85 4.39 1.18
N ALA A 4 -3.80 3.60 1.11
CA ALA A 4 -2.44 4.04 1.41
C ALA A 4 -1.56 3.88 0.17
N ILE A 5 -0.89 4.94 -0.22
CA ILE A 5 -0.10 5.01 -1.42
C ILE A 5 1.37 5.25 -1.03
N GLY A 6 2.25 4.33 -1.43
CA GLY A 6 3.68 4.48 -1.15
C GLY A 6 4.06 4.32 0.31
N MET A 7 3.46 3.36 1.01
CA MET A 7 3.78 3.13 2.43
C MET A 7 5.19 2.58 2.65
N GLY A 8 5.87 3.10 3.67
CA GLY A 8 7.10 2.51 4.19
C GLY A 8 6.85 1.71 5.46
N ALA A 9 7.78 0.89 5.85
CA ALA A 9 7.72 0.10 7.09
C ALA A 9 9.08 -0.01 7.76
N THR A 10 9.82 1.09 7.78
CA THR A 10 11.11 1.18 8.44
C THR A 10 10.97 1.37 9.95
N GLN A 11 11.88 0.79 10.71
CA GLN A 11 11.90 0.97 12.17
C GLN A 11 12.70 2.20 12.62
N LYS A 12 13.34 2.89 11.71
CA LYS A 12 14.12 4.09 12.07
C LYS A 12 13.25 5.23 12.58
N ASP A 13 12.02 5.28 12.11
CA ASP A 13 11.07 6.32 12.51
C ASP A 13 9.71 5.66 12.73
N SER A 14 9.27 5.61 13.98
CA SER A 14 8.00 4.96 14.33
C SER A 14 6.79 5.64 13.70
N HIS A 15 6.90 6.91 13.32
CA HIS A 15 5.80 7.64 12.66
C HIS A 15 5.54 7.14 11.24
N VAL A 16 6.53 6.53 10.59
CA VAL A 16 6.40 6.01 9.23
C VAL A 16 6.43 4.48 9.18
N ASN A 17 6.35 3.80 10.30
CA ASN A 17 6.31 2.34 10.34
C ASN A 17 4.88 1.85 10.08
N SER A 18 4.53 1.76 8.81
CA SER A 18 3.18 1.36 8.37
C SER A 18 2.87 -0.09 8.70
N ALA A 19 3.87 -0.97 8.72
CA ALA A 19 3.66 -2.37 9.07
C ALA A 19 3.18 -2.52 10.51
N GLU A 20 3.75 -1.74 11.43
CA GLU A 20 3.33 -1.75 12.83
C GLU A 20 1.90 -1.23 12.99
N SER A 21 1.56 -0.16 12.25
CA SER A 21 0.20 0.39 12.26
C SER A 21 -0.83 -0.60 11.72
N LEU A 22 -0.48 -1.38 10.71
CA LEU A 22 -1.39 -2.33 10.08
C LEU A 22 -1.79 -3.49 10.98
N LYS A 23 -1.03 -3.79 12.01
CA LYS A 23 -1.34 -4.88 12.96
C LYS A 23 -2.69 -4.70 13.65
N ASN A 24 -3.13 -3.46 13.80
CA ASN A 24 -4.34 -3.12 14.55
C ASN A 24 -5.51 -2.71 13.66
N ILE A 25 -5.36 -2.78 12.34
CA ILE A 25 -6.38 -2.35 11.39
C ILE A 25 -7.21 -3.56 10.95
N ALA A 26 -8.54 -3.43 11.07
CA ALA A 26 -9.49 -4.46 10.65
C ALA A 26 -10.51 -3.97 9.61
N ILE A 27 -10.34 -2.77 9.08
CA ILE A 27 -11.18 -2.22 8.00
C ILE A 27 -10.55 -2.53 6.63
N PRO A 28 -11.30 -2.39 5.52
CA PRO A 28 -10.71 -2.56 4.19
C PRO A 28 -9.53 -1.63 3.96
N VAL A 29 -8.43 -2.20 3.48
CA VAL A 29 -7.18 -1.46 3.21
C VAL A 29 -6.69 -1.79 1.80
N LEU A 30 -6.38 -0.77 1.03
CA LEU A 30 -5.65 -0.89 -0.22
C LEU A 30 -4.23 -0.33 -0.03
N ASP A 31 -3.25 -1.21 -0.09
CA ASP A 31 -1.82 -0.87 -0.03
C ASP A 31 -1.29 -0.81 -1.46
N LEU A 32 -1.10 0.40 -1.97
CA LEU A 32 -0.82 0.65 -3.39
C LEU A 32 0.57 1.27 -3.55
N PHE A 33 1.37 0.72 -4.46
CA PHE A 33 2.68 1.26 -4.76
C PHE A 33 3.09 0.93 -6.19
N GLY A 34 4.12 1.61 -6.68
CA GLY A 34 4.66 1.35 -8.02
C GLY A 34 5.86 0.41 -7.95
N ASP A 35 6.17 -0.25 -9.06
CA ASP A 35 7.35 -1.12 -9.15
C ASP A 35 8.66 -0.32 -9.16
N ASP A 36 8.61 0.97 -9.46
CA ASP A 36 9.74 1.90 -9.40
C ASP A 36 9.62 2.85 -8.20
N ASP A 37 8.96 2.40 -7.14
CA ASP A 37 8.78 3.17 -5.92
C ASP A 37 10.09 3.22 -5.10
N LEU A 38 10.09 4.01 -4.02
CA LEU A 38 11.25 4.17 -3.16
C LEU A 38 11.66 2.81 -2.55
N PRO A 39 12.97 2.57 -2.35
CA PRO A 39 13.44 1.29 -1.81
C PRO A 39 12.75 0.87 -0.51
N GLY A 40 12.50 1.82 0.40
CA GLY A 40 11.82 1.50 1.66
C GLY A 40 10.39 1.01 1.48
N VAL A 41 9.71 1.43 0.41
CA VAL A 41 8.37 0.96 0.08
C VAL A 41 8.44 -0.46 -0.49
N LEU A 42 9.34 -0.70 -1.45
CA LEU A 42 9.48 -2.00 -2.11
C LEU A 42 9.97 -3.08 -1.16
N GLU A 43 11.01 -2.76 -0.38
CA GLU A 43 11.65 -3.71 0.53
C GLU A 43 10.75 -4.13 1.70
N THR A 44 9.77 -3.31 2.05
CA THR A 44 8.88 -3.56 3.19
C THR A 44 7.50 -4.03 2.79
N ALA A 45 7.23 -4.24 1.50
CA ALA A 45 5.91 -4.68 1.01
C ALA A 45 5.47 -5.99 1.67
N ASP A 46 6.36 -6.98 1.76
CA ASP A 46 6.05 -8.26 2.40
C ASP A 46 5.77 -8.10 3.89
N ARG A 47 6.49 -7.21 4.58
CA ARG A 47 6.23 -6.93 6.00
C ARG A 47 4.83 -6.35 6.21
N ARG A 48 4.42 -5.42 5.35
CA ARG A 48 3.08 -4.84 5.42
C ARG A 48 2.01 -5.91 5.17
N LYS A 49 2.23 -6.76 4.18
CA LYS A 49 1.32 -7.86 3.86
C LYS A 49 1.22 -8.85 5.02
N ASN A 50 2.34 -9.24 5.62
CA ASN A 50 2.37 -10.16 6.73
C ASN A 50 1.71 -9.57 7.98
N SER A 51 1.93 -8.29 8.25
CA SER A 51 1.31 -7.58 9.38
C SER A 51 -0.20 -7.45 9.23
N SER A 52 -0.71 -7.54 8.02
CA SER A 52 -2.14 -7.44 7.69
C SER A 52 -2.80 -8.79 7.46
N ALA A 53 -2.12 -9.90 7.76
CA ALA A 53 -2.63 -11.25 7.49
C ALA A 53 -3.95 -11.54 8.23
N HIS A 54 -4.21 -10.88 9.34
CA HIS A 54 -5.47 -11.00 10.10
C HIS A 54 -6.64 -10.29 9.44
N ASN A 55 -6.38 -9.40 8.49
CA ASN A 55 -7.41 -8.59 7.84
C ASN A 55 -7.76 -9.16 6.46
N ALA A 56 -8.91 -9.82 6.37
CA ALA A 56 -9.36 -10.42 5.11
C ALA A 56 -9.62 -9.39 4.01
N TYR A 57 -9.74 -8.11 4.36
CA TYR A 57 -10.02 -7.03 3.41
C TYR A 57 -8.77 -6.19 3.09
N TYR A 58 -7.60 -6.67 3.45
CA TYR A 58 -6.36 -6.04 3.03
C TYR A 58 -6.01 -6.51 1.61
N SER A 59 -5.71 -5.56 0.74
CA SER A 59 -5.24 -5.81 -0.61
C SER A 59 -3.95 -5.07 -0.84
N GLN A 60 -2.97 -5.72 -1.42
CA GLN A 60 -1.71 -5.09 -1.82
C GLN A 60 -1.60 -5.17 -3.34
N GLN A 61 -1.33 -4.04 -3.97
CA GLN A 61 -1.24 -3.99 -5.41
C GLN A 61 -0.07 -3.12 -5.86
N MET A 62 0.74 -3.68 -6.77
CA MET A 62 1.86 -2.98 -7.39
C MET A 62 1.43 -2.55 -8.81
N ILE A 63 1.71 -1.29 -9.15
CA ILE A 63 1.44 -0.77 -10.49
C ILE A 63 2.74 -0.74 -11.28
N GLU A 64 2.78 -1.50 -12.37
CA GLU A 64 3.94 -1.59 -13.25
C GLU A 64 4.22 -0.23 -13.90
N GLY A 65 5.49 0.17 -13.90
CA GLY A 65 5.94 1.42 -14.50
C GLY A 65 5.74 2.66 -13.65
N ALA A 66 5.15 2.53 -12.45
CA ALA A 66 4.88 3.68 -11.59
C ALA A 66 6.02 3.91 -10.59
N ASN A 67 6.36 5.19 -10.38
CA ASN A 67 7.28 5.61 -9.32
C ASN A 67 6.49 6.00 -8.06
N HIS A 68 7.18 6.51 -7.04
CA HIS A 68 6.53 6.91 -5.77
C HIS A 68 5.42 7.96 -5.96
N PHE A 69 5.56 8.83 -6.95
CA PHE A 69 4.61 9.93 -7.21
C PHE A 69 3.59 9.58 -8.28
N PHE A 70 3.67 8.39 -8.88
CA PHE A 70 2.80 7.95 -9.97
C PHE A 70 2.82 8.92 -11.17
N ASP A 71 3.99 9.47 -11.48
CA ASP A 71 4.15 10.41 -12.59
C ASP A 71 3.70 9.77 -13.91
N GLY A 72 2.77 10.43 -14.60
CA GLY A 72 2.22 9.93 -15.85
C GLY A 72 1.27 8.74 -15.72
N MET A 73 0.95 8.31 -14.47
CA MET A 73 0.15 7.11 -14.21
C MET A 73 -1.18 7.43 -13.52
N ASP A 74 -1.65 8.67 -13.59
CA ASP A 74 -2.88 9.10 -12.90
C ASP A 74 -4.09 8.26 -13.28
N HIS A 75 -4.24 7.92 -14.55
CA HIS A 75 -5.36 7.12 -15.04
C HIS A 75 -5.33 5.71 -14.46
N ASP A 76 -4.16 5.08 -14.43
CA ASP A 76 -4.00 3.73 -13.88
C ASP A 76 -4.28 3.72 -12.39
N LEU A 77 -3.80 4.73 -11.66
CA LEU A 77 -4.05 4.88 -10.23
C LEU A 77 -5.54 4.99 -9.95
N ILE A 78 -6.24 5.86 -10.68
CA ILE A 78 -7.68 6.07 -10.50
C ILE A 78 -8.46 4.78 -10.80
N THR A 79 -8.09 4.06 -11.85
CA THR A 79 -8.74 2.81 -12.24
C THR A 79 -8.62 1.75 -11.15
N VAL A 80 -7.42 1.56 -10.61
CA VAL A 80 -7.17 0.58 -9.55
C VAL A 80 -7.97 0.92 -8.28
N VAL A 81 -7.96 2.18 -7.87
CA VAL A 81 -8.69 2.64 -6.70
C VAL A 81 -10.20 2.46 -6.89
N ALA A 82 -10.72 2.83 -8.06
CA ALA A 82 -12.15 2.69 -8.35
C ALA A 82 -12.59 1.23 -8.35
N ASP A 83 -11.80 0.34 -8.95
CA ASP A 83 -12.10 -1.08 -8.98
C ASP A 83 -12.09 -1.69 -7.58
N TRP A 84 -11.13 -1.32 -6.75
CA TRP A 84 -11.08 -1.77 -5.37
C TRP A 84 -12.30 -1.27 -4.58
N ALA A 85 -12.67 -0.01 -4.73
CA ALA A 85 -13.78 0.59 -3.99
C ALA A 85 -15.13 -0.05 -4.31
N LYS A 86 -15.29 -0.61 -5.51
CA LYS A 86 -16.53 -1.30 -5.90
C LYS A 86 -16.78 -2.57 -5.10
N GLN A 87 -15.75 -3.12 -4.45
CA GLN A 87 -15.86 -4.35 -3.64
C GLN A 87 -16.42 -4.07 -2.25
N PHE A 88 -16.49 -2.83 -1.86
CA PHE A 88 -16.90 -2.38 -0.54
C PHE A 88 -17.91 -1.22 -0.65
#